data_fb89d79d80e0fe01a6f9c70b24854eb9
#
_entry.id   fb89d79d80e0fe01a6f9c70b24854eb9
#
_cell.length_a   1.000
_cell.length_b   1.000
_cell.length_c   1.000
_cell.angle_alpha   90.00
_cell.angle_beta   90.00
_cell.angle_gamma   90.00
#
_symmetry.space_group_name_H-M   'P 1'
#
loop_
_entity.id
_entity.type
_entity.pdbx_description
1 polymer ?
#
loop_
_entity_poly.entity_id
_entity_poly.type
_entity_poly.pdbx_seq_one_letter_code
_entity_poly.pdbx_strand_id
1 'polypeptide(L)'
;VSQSSAYRDVQELCRAGFLDPVLGAGYVLGPAFIEYDRLLRQGDTLIPIASRVMRGLLDGTTQRATAILCRRYRDTVMCVHQEHGTGPHPITTYERGVAMPLFAGASSKVVLAHLEDRALKRIYLDSEDTIRARLGHGDWKAFKAEVRAIRKAGVVETASEVAAGRVGIAAPVVVNKQVIAGISLVLGEDALGSASTAFQQAVIAAARTISDEIAQGDTWVAR
;
A
#
# COMPACT_ATOMS: atom_id res chain seq x y z
N VAL A 1 -4.97 -33.91 -12.14
CA VAL A 1 -6.25 -33.95 -11.44
C VAL A 1 -7.28 -34.50 -12.40
N SER A 2 -8.08 -35.52 -11.99
CA SER A 2 -9.15 -36.04 -12.83
C SER A 2 -10.30 -35.04 -12.91
N GLN A 3 -11.07 -35.07 -14.02
CA GLN A 3 -12.22 -34.20 -14.22
C GLN A 3 -13.25 -34.33 -13.08
N SER A 4 -13.44 -35.53 -12.55
CA SER A 4 -14.35 -35.80 -11.43
C SER A 4 -13.84 -35.21 -10.10
N SER A 5 -12.51 -35.15 -9.88
CA SER A 5 -11.95 -34.49 -8.70
C SER A 5 -12.11 -32.96 -8.78
N ALA A 6 -11.79 -32.36 -9.93
CA ALA A 6 -11.97 -30.92 -10.15
C ALA A 6 -13.42 -30.48 -9.97
N TYR A 7 -14.37 -31.26 -10.48
CA TYR A 7 -15.81 -30.97 -10.30
C TYR A 7 -16.21 -30.99 -8.81
N ARG A 8 -15.71 -31.96 -8.04
CA ARG A 8 -15.97 -32.08 -6.62
C ARG A 8 -15.40 -30.89 -5.84
N ASP A 9 -14.17 -30.49 -6.16
CA ASP A 9 -13.51 -29.33 -5.54
C ASP A 9 -14.30 -28.03 -5.80
N VAL A 10 -14.78 -27.84 -7.04
CA VAL A 10 -15.62 -26.68 -7.39
C VAL A 10 -16.95 -26.69 -6.62
N GLN A 11 -17.59 -27.86 -6.47
CA GLN A 11 -18.83 -27.99 -5.69
C GLN A 11 -18.62 -27.63 -4.19
N GLU A 12 -17.48 -28.04 -3.60
CA GLU A 12 -17.13 -27.67 -2.22
C GLU A 12 -16.89 -26.15 -2.10
N LEU A 13 -16.22 -25.53 -3.08
CA LEU A 13 -16.02 -24.08 -3.11
C LEU A 13 -17.37 -23.33 -3.23
N CYS A 14 -18.32 -23.86 -4.01
CA CYS A 14 -19.67 -23.28 -4.09
C CYS A 14 -20.42 -23.42 -2.75
N ARG A 15 -20.38 -24.57 -2.09
CA ARG A 15 -21.01 -24.78 -0.78
C ARG A 15 -20.44 -23.85 0.28
N ALA A 16 -19.12 -23.61 0.21
CA ALA A 16 -18.42 -22.71 1.12
C ALA A 16 -18.59 -21.21 0.77
N GLY A 17 -19.32 -20.88 -0.30
CA GLY A 17 -19.59 -19.51 -0.73
C GLY A 17 -18.42 -18.82 -1.42
N PHE A 18 -17.35 -19.54 -1.78
CA PHE A 18 -16.23 -18.96 -2.53
C PHE A 18 -16.52 -18.79 -4.02
N LEU A 19 -17.40 -19.64 -4.56
CA LEU A 19 -17.83 -19.56 -5.95
C LEU A 19 -19.36 -19.55 -6.02
N ASP A 20 -19.88 -18.82 -7.00
CA ASP A 20 -21.30 -18.87 -7.39
C ASP A 20 -21.43 -19.32 -8.86
N PRO A 21 -22.32 -20.29 -9.16
CA PRO A 21 -22.56 -20.72 -10.53
C PRO A 21 -23.32 -19.64 -11.30
N VAL A 22 -22.88 -19.34 -12.51
CA VAL A 22 -23.55 -18.43 -13.44
C VAL A 22 -24.03 -19.22 -14.64
N LEU A 23 -25.31 -19.14 -14.92
CA LEU A 23 -25.98 -19.89 -16.00
C LEU A 23 -25.32 -19.53 -17.35
N GLY A 24 -24.71 -20.53 -18.03
CA GLY A 24 -24.06 -20.37 -19.33
C GLY A 24 -22.67 -19.72 -19.31
N ALA A 25 -22.16 -19.28 -18.14
CA ALA A 25 -20.89 -18.57 -18.06
C ALA A 25 -19.87 -19.18 -17.08
N GLY A 26 -20.18 -20.32 -16.44
CA GLY A 26 -19.29 -20.98 -15.49
C GLY A 26 -19.47 -20.51 -14.06
N TYR A 27 -18.42 -19.95 -13.42
CA TYR A 27 -18.43 -19.54 -12.00
C TYR A 27 -17.86 -18.13 -11.84
N VAL A 28 -18.37 -17.40 -10.85
CA VAL A 28 -17.86 -16.11 -10.37
C VAL A 28 -17.43 -16.24 -8.92
N LEU A 29 -16.75 -15.20 -8.39
CA LEU A 29 -16.43 -15.14 -6.96
C LEU A 29 -17.72 -15.01 -6.13
N GLY A 30 -17.84 -15.86 -5.12
CA GLY A 30 -19.00 -15.92 -4.25
C GLY A 30 -18.95 -14.93 -3.07
N PRO A 31 -20.02 -14.89 -2.23
CA PRO A 31 -20.18 -13.91 -1.15
C PRO A 31 -19.18 -14.06 0.00
N ALA A 32 -18.52 -15.20 0.14
CA ALA A 32 -17.52 -15.41 1.19
C ALA A 32 -16.41 -14.33 1.19
N PHE A 33 -16.02 -13.81 0.02
CA PHE A 33 -15.03 -12.75 -0.08
C PHE A 33 -15.50 -11.42 0.54
N ILE A 34 -16.79 -11.11 0.45
CA ILE A 34 -17.39 -9.93 1.08
C ILE A 34 -17.40 -10.10 2.61
N GLU A 35 -17.76 -11.28 3.09
CA GLU A 35 -17.73 -11.64 4.51
C GLU A 35 -16.32 -11.53 5.09
N TYR A 36 -15.34 -12.14 4.43
CA TYR A 36 -13.94 -12.09 4.87
C TYR A 36 -13.36 -10.68 4.81
N ASP A 37 -13.67 -9.86 3.80
CA ASP A 37 -13.24 -8.46 3.78
C ASP A 37 -13.80 -7.69 4.98
N ARG A 38 -15.06 -7.91 5.34
CA ARG A 38 -15.66 -7.32 6.55
C ARG A 38 -14.93 -7.76 7.82
N LEU A 39 -14.66 -9.06 7.98
CA LEU A 39 -13.96 -9.59 9.14
C LEU A 39 -12.52 -9.07 9.22
N LEU A 40 -11.81 -8.96 8.10
CA LEU A 40 -10.48 -8.38 8.02
C LEU A 40 -10.47 -6.93 8.50
N ARG A 41 -11.47 -6.12 8.12
CA ARG A 41 -11.59 -4.72 8.54
C ARG A 41 -11.96 -4.59 10.02
N GLN A 42 -12.86 -5.41 10.51
CA GLN A 42 -13.30 -5.38 11.91
C GLN A 42 -12.20 -5.82 12.88
N GLY A 43 -11.37 -6.80 12.49
CA GLY A 43 -10.27 -7.30 13.30
C GLY A 43 -8.97 -6.48 13.18
N ASP A 44 -8.98 -5.37 12.44
CA ASP A 44 -7.78 -4.57 12.20
C ASP A 44 -7.76 -3.32 13.08
N THR A 45 -6.87 -3.30 14.06
CA THR A 45 -6.72 -2.16 14.99
C THR A 45 -6.04 -0.94 14.35
N LEU A 46 -5.28 -1.13 13.27
CA LEU A 46 -4.59 -0.05 12.56
C LEU A 46 -5.56 0.82 11.75
N ILE A 47 -6.54 0.22 11.08
CA ILE A 47 -7.43 0.94 10.16
C ILE A 47 -8.21 2.07 10.85
N PRO A 48 -8.87 1.88 12.02
CA PRO A 48 -9.60 2.95 12.70
C PRO A 48 -8.71 4.13 13.10
N ILE A 49 -7.52 3.85 13.62
CA ILE A 49 -6.53 4.88 14.00
C ILE A 49 -6.06 5.62 12.75
N ALA A 50 -5.64 4.89 11.73
CA ALA A 50 -5.15 5.47 10.50
C ALA A 50 -6.22 6.29 9.78
N SER A 51 -7.47 5.83 9.71
CA SER A 51 -8.59 6.56 9.10
C SER A 51 -8.77 7.95 9.70
N ARG A 52 -8.77 8.04 11.04
CA ARG A 52 -8.88 9.33 11.75
C ARG A 52 -7.69 10.26 11.44
N VAL A 53 -6.47 9.72 11.48
CA VAL A 53 -5.25 10.51 11.22
C VAL A 53 -5.18 10.94 9.75
N MET A 54 -5.58 10.07 8.82
CA MET A 54 -5.61 10.37 7.39
C MET A 54 -6.61 11.47 7.04
N ARG A 55 -7.79 11.50 7.68
CA ARG A 55 -8.71 12.64 7.54
C ARG A 55 -8.09 13.94 8.04
N GLY A 56 -7.48 13.92 9.21
CA GLY A 56 -6.74 15.09 9.72
C GLY A 56 -5.58 15.53 8.83
N LEU A 57 -4.89 14.58 8.17
CA LEU A 57 -3.85 14.89 7.19
C LEU A 57 -4.42 15.63 5.97
N LEU A 58 -5.56 15.20 5.43
CA LEU A 58 -6.24 15.87 4.32
C LEU A 58 -6.72 17.27 4.72
N ASP A 59 -7.32 17.41 5.90
CA ASP A 59 -7.79 18.70 6.43
C ASP A 59 -6.64 19.70 6.64
N GLY A 60 -5.51 19.21 7.14
CA GLY A 60 -4.33 20.03 7.41
C GLY A 60 -3.44 20.31 6.20
N THR A 61 -3.69 19.66 5.03
CA THR A 61 -2.87 19.82 3.82
C THR A 61 -3.70 20.27 2.63
N THR A 62 -4.41 19.37 1.98
CA THR A 62 -5.22 19.67 0.79
C THR A 62 -6.37 18.70 0.63
N GLN A 63 -7.54 19.25 0.31
CA GLN A 63 -8.72 18.47 -0.05
C GLN A 63 -8.69 17.94 -1.50
N ARG A 64 -7.61 18.21 -2.26
CA ARG A 64 -7.38 17.74 -3.63
C ARG A 64 -6.46 16.52 -3.68
N ALA A 65 -6.49 15.69 -2.63
CA ALA A 65 -5.64 14.52 -2.48
C ALA A 65 -6.42 13.30 -2.03
N THR A 66 -5.78 12.14 -2.18
CA THR A 66 -6.18 10.88 -1.56
C THR A 66 -5.09 10.46 -0.58
N ALA A 67 -5.45 10.21 0.67
CA ALA A 67 -4.59 9.57 1.64
C ALA A 67 -4.74 8.05 1.54
N ILE A 68 -3.63 7.31 1.58
CA ILE A 68 -3.60 5.87 1.36
C ILE A 68 -2.81 5.21 2.48
N LEU A 69 -3.33 4.11 3.03
CA LEU A 69 -2.64 3.23 3.95
C LEU A 69 -2.34 1.91 3.23
N CYS A 70 -1.07 1.56 3.15
CA CYS A 70 -0.63 0.32 2.50
C CYS A 70 0.08 -0.61 3.48
N ARG A 71 -0.13 -1.92 3.31
CA ARG A 71 0.63 -2.97 4.00
C ARG A 71 1.38 -3.85 3.02
N ARG A 72 2.47 -4.43 3.51
CA ARG A 72 3.20 -5.45 2.77
C ARG A 72 2.52 -6.82 2.91
N TYR A 73 2.38 -7.49 1.79
CA TYR A 73 1.98 -8.90 1.71
C TYR A 73 2.98 -9.64 0.83
N ARG A 74 3.86 -10.42 1.45
CA ARG A 74 4.99 -11.11 0.76
C ARG A 74 5.87 -10.11 0.00
N ASP A 75 5.89 -10.19 -1.32
CA ASP A 75 6.71 -9.35 -2.21
C ASP A 75 5.90 -8.26 -2.93
N THR A 76 4.73 -7.94 -2.39
CA THR A 76 3.86 -6.86 -2.88
C THR A 76 3.42 -5.94 -1.75
N VAL A 77 2.89 -4.79 -2.13
CA VAL A 77 2.18 -3.86 -1.26
C VAL A 77 0.73 -3.79 -1.70
N MET A 78 -0.20 -3.81 -0.75
CA MET A 78 -1.62 -3.62 -1.02
C MET A 78 -2.16 -2.44 -0.21
N CYS A 79 -3.03 -1.66 -0.83
CA CYS A 79 -3.83 -0.70 -0.12
C CYS A 79 -4.83 -1.43 0.81
N VAL A 80 -4.86 -1.04 2.07
CA VAL A 80 -5.79 -1.58 3.07
C VAL A 80 -6.86 -0.56 3.46
N HIS A 81 -6.59 0.73 3.28
CA HIS A 81 -7.55 1.81 3.55
C HIS A 81 -7.22 3.07 2.74
N GLN A 82 -8.27 3.84 2.41
CA GLN A 82 -8.17 5.13 1.73
C GLN A 82 -9.12 6.13 2.38
N GLU A 83 -8.69 7.40 2.41
CA GLU A 83 -9.52 8.55 2.69
C GLU A 83 -9.37 9.54 1.54
N HIS A 84 -10.48 10.14 1.12
CA HIS A 84 -10.50 11.06 0.00
C HIS A 84 -10.79 12.47 0.49
N GLY A 85 -10.09 13.44 -0.07
CA GLY A 85 -10.45 14.84 0.10
C GLY A 85 -11.80 15.17 -0.55
N THR A 86 -12.44 16.23 -0.10
CA THR A 86 -13.75 16.67 -0.62
C THR A 86 -13.68 17.40 -1.96
N GLY A 87 -12.48 17.87 -2.34
CA GLY A 87 -12.22 18.50 -3.63
C GLY A 87 -11.91 17.48 -4.73
N PRO A 88 -11.66 17.95 -5.96
CA PRO A 88 -11.18 17.10 -7.04
C PRO A 88 -9.86 16.43 -6.64
N HIS A 89 -9.87 15.12 -6.51
CA HIS A 89 -8.71 14.32 -6.12
C HIS A 89 -8.39 13.28 -7.18
N PRO A 90 -7.13 12.83 -7.29
CA PRO A 90 -6.75 11.86 -8.29
C PRO A 90 -7.35 10.47 -7.99
N ILE A 91 -7.81 9.80 -9.03
CA ILE A 91 -7.99 8.36 -8.98
C ILE A 91 -6.61 7.74 -8.82
N THR A 92 -6.44 6.88 -7.84
CA THR A 92 -5.19 6.18 -7.57
C THR A 92 -5.26 4.74 -8.05
N THR A 93 -4.11 4.22 -8.50
CA THR A 93 -3.96 2.78 -8.84
C THR A 93 -3.76 1.91 -7.60
N TYR A 94 -3.57 2.52 -6.42
CA TYR A 94 -3.51 1.80 -5.15
C TYR A 94 -4.91 1.51 -4.62
N GLU A 95 -5.65 0.70 -5.35
CA GLU A 95 -6.98 0.25 -4.92
C GLU A 95 -6.86 -0.92 -3.93
N ARG A 96 -7.88 -1.06 -3.07
CA ARG A 96 -7.94 -2.18 -2.13
C ARG A 96 -8.00 -3.51 -2.88
N GLY A 97 -7.12 -4.45 -2.50
CA GLY A 97 -7.01 -5.77 -3.14
C GLY A 97 -6.12 -5.81 -4.38
N VAL A 98 -5.64 -4.66 -4.88
CA VAL A 98 -4.69 -4.62 -5.98
C VAL A 98 -3.27 -4.71 -5.44
N ALA A 99 -2.53 -5.72 -5.91
CA ALA A 99 -1.14 -5.92 -5.55
C ALA A 99 -0.22 -4.99 -6.36
N MET A 100 0.56 -4.16 -5.67
CA MET A 100 1.52 -3.24 -6.26
C MET A 100 2.95 -3.73 -6.02
N PRO A 101 3.87 -3.54 -6.99
CA PRO A 101 5.27 -3.92 -6.80
C PRO A 101 5.93 -3.05 -5.72
N LEU A 102 6.85 -3.63 -4.95
CA LEU A 102 7.54 -2.94 -3.87
C LEU A 102 8.46 -1.79 -4.33
N PHE A 103 8.90 -1.80 -5.57
CA PHE A 103 9.89 -0.86 -6.09
C PHE A 103 9.29 0.33 -6.87
N ALA A 104 7.98 0.45 -6.98
CA ALA A 104 7.33 1.53 -7.74
C ALA A 104 6.28 2.26 -6.91
N GLY A 105 6.37 3.59 -6.90
CA GLY A 105 5.47 4.49 -6.17
C GLY A 105 5.85 4.67 -4.70
N ALA A 106 5.51 5.83 -4.14
CA ALA A 106 5.94 6.25 -2.80
C ALA A 106 5.53 5.26 -1.71
N SER A 107 4.27 4.82 -1.70
CA SER A 107 3.75 3.88 -0.70
C SER A 107 4.51 2.55 -0.68
N SER A 108 4.91 2.04 -1.84
CA SER A 108 5.69 0.81 -1.98
C SER A 108 7.15 1.03 -1.56
N LYS A 109 7.78 2.09 -2.06
CA LYS A 109 9.20 2.39 -1.80
C LYS A 109 9.49 2.63 -0.31
N VAL A 110 8.58 3.27 0.42
CA VAL A 110 8.77 3.49 1.85
C VAL A 110 8.76 2.17 2.63
N VAL A 111 7.97 1.20 2.23
CA VAL A 111 7.95 -0.15 2.82
C VAL A 111 9.20 -0.92 2.40
N LEU A 112 9.54 -0.90 1.11
CA LEU A 112 10.76 -1.52 0.56
C LEU A 112 12.02 -1.06 1.30
N ALA A 113 12.11 0.24 1.60
CA ALA A 113 13.28 0.84 2.22
C ALA A 113 13.62 0.26 3.59
N HIS A 114 12.68 -0.41 4.25
CA HIS A 114 12.89 -0.98 5.57
C HIS A 114 13.02 -2.50 5.59
N LEU A 115 13.10 -3.13 4.42
CA LEU A 115 13.36 -4.56 4.32
C LEU A 115 14.84 -4.86 4.61
N GLU A 116 15.10 -6.10 5.02
CA GLU A 116 16.45 -6.61 5.18
C GLU A 116 17.18 -6.72 3.84
N ASP A 117 18.50 -6.55 3.83
CA ASP A 117 19.35 -6.59 2.63
C ASP A 117 19.16 -7.85 1.78
N ARG A 118 18.90 -9.00 2.42
CA ARG A 118 18.65 -10.27 1.73
C ARG A 118 17.32 -10.23 0.92
N ALA A 119 16.28 -9.69 1.52
CA ALA A 119 14.99 -9.52 0.85
C ALA A 119 15.07 -8.51 -0.30
N LEU A 120 15.74 -7.38 -0.06
CA LEU A 120 16.01 -6.36 -1.08
C LEU A 120 16.75 -6.94 -2.28
N LYS A 121 17.80 -7.76 -2.04
CA LYS A 121 18.59 -8.37 -3.13
C LYS A 121 17.75 -9.35 -3.94
N ARG A 122 16.89 -10.15 -3.29
CA ARG A 122 15.97 -11.06 -3.98
C ARG A 122 15.00 -10.28 -4.86
N ILE A 123 14.32 -9.26 -4.31
CA ILE A 123 13.35 -8.44 -5.05
C ILE A 123 14.02 -7.77 -6.26
N TYR A 124 15.24 -7.26 -6.09
CA TYR A 124 16.00 -6.69 -7.20
C TYR A 124 16.25 -7.72 -8.30
N LEU A 125 16.78 -8.90 -7.96
CA LEU A 125 17.10 -9.94 -8.93
C LEU A 125 15.85 -10.48 -9.66
N ASP A 126 14.76 -10.65 -8.93
CA ASP A 126 13.50 -11.16 -9.49
C ASP A 126 12.81 -10.12 -10.40
N SER A 127 13.19 -8.85 -10.32
CA SER A 127 12.55 -7.75 -11.05
C SER A 127 13.54 -6.81 -11.77
N GLU A 128 14.77 -7.26 -11.99
CA GLU A 128 15.88 -6.41 -12.47
C GLU A 128 15.52 -5.64 -13.74
N ASP A 129 14.98 -6.32 -14.76
CA ASP A 129 14.61 -5.71 -16.03
C ASP A 129 13.53 -4.63 -15.84
N THR A 130 12.54 -4.90 -14.99
CA THR A 130 11.46 -3.96 -14.70
C THR A 130 11.97 -2.76 -13.93
N ILE A 131 12.86 -2.97 -12.96
CA ILE A 131 13.49 -1.91 -12.17
C ILE A 131 14.34 -1.02 -13.07
N ARG A 132 15.16 -1.61 -13.95
CA ARG A 132 15.94 -0.85 -14.94
C ARG A 132 15.07 0.01 -15.86
N ALA A 133 14.02 -0.58 -16.40
CA ALA A 133 13.12 0.12 -17.34
C ALA A 133 12.37 1.28 -16.67
N ARG A 134 11.95 1.13 -15.41
CA ARG A 134 11.15 2.15 -14.71
C ARG A 134 11.96 3.22 -14.01
N LEU A 135 13.10 2.86 -13.41
CA LEU A 135 13.87 3.76 -12.55
C LEU A 135 15.09 4.34 -13.25
N GLY A 136 15.39 3.91 -14.49
CA GLY A 136 16.58 4.36 -15.21
C GLY A 136 17.92 3.97 -14.53
N HIS A 137 17.88 3.16 -13.49
CA HIS A 137 19.04 2.79 -12.68
C HIS A 137 19.52 1.39 -13.05
N GLY A 138 20.74 1.35 -13.59
CA GLY A 138 21.27 0.15 -14.22
C GLY A 138 21.78 -0.92 -13.27
N ASP A 139 22.02 -0.69 -11.97
CA ASP A 139 22.67 -1.68 -11.15
C ASP A 139 22.16 -1.76 -9.70
N TRP A 140 22.50 -2.88 -9.06
CA TRP A 140 22.21 -3.11 -7.64
C TRP A 140 22.74 -2.02 -6.71
N LYS A 141 23.88 -1.42 -7.01
CA LYS A 141 24.50 -0.40 -6.17
C LYS A 141 23.66 0.87 -6.14
N ALA A 142 23.17 1.31 -7.30
CA ALA A 142 22.28 2.47 -7.43
C ALA A 142 20.95 2.21 -6.73
N PHE A 143 20.32 1.06 -6.98
CA PHE A 143 19.09 0.67 -6.30
C PHE A 143 19.24 0.64 -4.78
N LYS A 144 20.32 0.04 -4.27
CA LYS A 144 20.58 0.00 -2.83
C LYS A 144 20.87 1.39 -2.24
N ALA A 145 21.49 2.27 -2.99
CA ALA A 145 21.74 3.65 -2.58
C ALA A 145 20.43 4.44 -2.44
N GLU A 146 19.51 4.32 -3.39
CA GLU A 146 18.16 4.91 -3.33
C GLU A 146 17.39 4.41 -2.10
N VAL A 147 17.33 3.10 -1.89
CA VAL A 147 16.68 2.48 -0.74
C VAL A 147 17.22 3.00 0.58
N ARG A 148 18.57 3.15 0.70
CA ARG A 148 19.20 3.71 1.90
C ARG A 148 18.90 5.19 2.10
N ALA A 149 18.83 5.97 1.01
CA ALA A 149 18.46 7.38 1.07
C ALA A 149 17.02 7.55 1.59
N ILE A 150 16.06 6.77 1.10
CA ILE A 150 14.67 6.76 1.57
C ILE A 150 14.62 6.39 3.06
N ARG A 151 15.31 5.33 3.48
CA ARG A 151 15.36 4.92 4.89
C ARG A 151 15.90 6.02 5.80
N LYS A 152 16.96 6.70 5.36
CA LYS A 152 17.57 7.81 6.12
C LYS A 152 16.65 9.02 6.19
N ALA A 153 15.97 9.35 5.11
CA ALA A 153 15.06 10.50 5.05
C ALA A 153 13.76 10.26 5.84
N GLY A 154 13.32 9.00 5.98
CA GLY A 154 12.05 8.64 6.61
C GLY A 154 10.82 9.08 5.82
N VAL A 155 11.01 9.53 4.59
CA VAL A 155 9.97 9.96 3.66
C VAL A 155 10.46 9.75 2.24
N VAL A 156 9.55 9.51 1.31
CA VAL A 156 9.83 9.46 -0.12
C VAL A 156 8.76 10.22 -0.88
N GLU A 157 9.19 10.97 -1.87
CA GLU A 157 8.32 11.58 -2.88
C GLU A 157 8.62 10.96 -4.24
N THR A 158 7.57 10.66 -4.99
CA THR A 158 7.67 10.14 -6.36
C THR A 158 6.72 10.90 -7.26
N ALA A 159 7.17 11.21 -8.49
CA ALA A 159 6.37 11.89 -9.48
C ALA A 159 6.23 11.02 -10.73
N SER A 160 5.01 10.84 -11.21
CA SER A 160 4.67 10.12 -12.45
C SER A 160 5.19 8.66 -12.55
N GLU A 161 5.62 8.04 -11.44
CA GLU A 161 6.15 6.65 -11.46
C GLU A 161 5.08 5.59 -11.70
N VAL A 162 3.88 5.79 -11.18
CA VAL A 162 2.77 4.82 -11.25
C VAL A 162 1.70 5.31 -12.23
N ALA A 163 1.40 6.58 -12.20
CA ALA A 163 0.46 7.23 -13.11
C ALA A 163 0.94 8.63 -13.47
N ALA A 164 0.88 8.98 -14.75
CA ALA A 164 1.32 10.28 -15.25
C ALA A 164 0.61 11.44 -14.54
N GLY A 165 1.33 12.52 -14.23
CA GLY A 165 0.83 13.72 -13.57
C GLY A 165 0.42 13.51 -12.10
N ARG A 166 0.88 12.42 -11.46
CA ARG A 166 0.60 12.10 -10.04
C ARG A 166 1.86 12.17 -9.21
N VAL A 167 1.74 12.80 -8.05
CA VAL A 167 2.76 12.80 -7.01
C VAL A 167 2.29 11.98 -5.83
N GLY A 168 3.16 11.12 -5.34
CA GLY A 168 2.98 10.37 -4.10
C GLY A 168 4.02 10.79 -3.07
N ILE A 169 3.59 11.11 -1.85
CA ILE A 169 4.48 11.40 -0.72
C ILE A 169 4.16 10.39 0.38
N ALA A 170 5.14 9.59 0.82
CA ALA A 170 4.90 8.52 1.78
C ALA A 170 5.91 8.49 2.93
N ALA A 171 5.43 8.09 4.12
CA ALA A 171 6.25 7.83 5.29
C ALA A 171 5.89 6.48 5.94
N PRO A 172 6.85 5.82 6.63
CA PRO A 172 6.62 4.53 7.24
C PRO A 172 5.88 4.65 8.58
N VAL A 173 4.92 3.77 8.81
CA VAL A 173 4.34 3.52 10.13
C VAL A 173 5.18 2.44 10.81
N VAL A 174 5.82 2.80 11.94
CA VAL A 174 6.82 1.95 12.60
C VAL A 174 6.37 1.60 14.01
N VAL A 175 6.30 0.31 14.32
CA VAL A 175 6.01 -0.19 15.67
C VAL A 175 7.09 -1.21 16.05
N ASN A 176 7.65 -1.10 17.25
CA ASN A 176 8.72 -1.98 17.73
C ASN A 176 9.89 -2.12 16.73
N LYS A 177 10.32 -1.01 16.12
CA LYS A 177 11.36 -0.92 15.08
C LYS A 177 11.03 -1.66 13.77
N GLN A 178 9.79 -2.11 13.58
CA GLN A 178 9.33 -2.75 12.36
C GLN A 178 8.36 -1.84 11.61
N VAL A 179 8.51 -1.75 10.30
CA VAL A 179 7.54 -1.08 9.44
C VAL A 179 6.35 -2.00 9.23
N ILE A 180 5.20 -1.58 9.76
CA ILE A 180 3.93 -2.32 9.70
C ILE A 180 3.02 -1.86 8.58
N ALA A 181 3.21 -0.62 8.11
CA ALA A 181 2.47 -0.02 7.01
C ALA A 181 3.24 1.17 6.42
N GLY A 182 2.79 1.65 5.28
CA GLY A 182 3.14 2.96 4.74
C GLY A 182 1.89 3.82 4.65
N ILE A 183 1.97 5.06 5.12
CA ILE A 183 0.94 6.08 4.86
C ILE A 183 1.43 6.99 3.75
N SER A 184 0.56 7.38 2.83
CA SER A 184 0.90 8.30 1.75
C SER A 184 -0.21 9.27 1.43
N LEU A 185 0.19 10.43 0.89
CA LEU A 185 -0.67 11.42 0.25
C LEU A 185 -0.44 11.35 -1.26
N VAL A 186 -1.49 11.17 -2.05
CA VAL A 186 -1.45 11.16 -3.51
C VAL A 186 -2.25 12.32 -4.04
N LEU A 187 -1.62 13.14 -4.88
CA LEU A 187 -2.21 14.36 -5.45
C LEU A 187 -1.74 14.56 -6.89
N GLY A 188 -2.38 15.48 -7.61
CA GLY A 188 -1.89 15.95 -8.91
C GLY A 188 -0.65 16.85 -8.76
N GLU A 189 0.22 16.85 -9.75
CA GLU A 189 1.42 17.74 -9.76
C GLU A 189 1.02 19.22 -9.63
N ASP A 190 -0.12 19.62 -10.20
CA ASP A 190 -0.69 20.97 -10.07
C ASP A 190 -1.09 21.34 -8.63
N ALA A 191 -1.50 20.35 -7.84
CA ALA A 191 -1.89 20.55 -6.44
C ALA A 191 -0.70 20.57 -5.49
N LEU A 192 0.47 20.05 -5.89
CA LEU A 192 1.69 20.06 -5.09
C LEU A 192 2.27 21.48 -4.99
N GLY A 193 2.43 22.19 -6.13
CA GLY A 193 3.01 23.51 -6.19
C GLY A 193 4.34 23.62 -5.42
N SER A 194 4.50 24.65 -4.62
CA SER A 194 5.68 24.84 -3.75
C SER A 194 5.56 24.18 -2.36
N ALA A 195 4.49 23.43 -2.11
CA ALA A 195 4.17 22.90 -0.78
C ALA A 195 4.79 21.53 -0.46
N SER A 196 5.66 20.98 -1.33
CA SER A 196 6.25 19.63 -1.18
C SER A 196 6.83 19.41 0.23
N THR A 197 7.68 20.31 0.72
CA THR A 197 8.30 20.17 2.07
C THR A 197 7.25 20.15 3.19
N ALA A 198 6.22 20.98 3.10
CA ALA A 198 5.13 21.03 4.10
C ALA A 198 4.34 19.71 4.07
N PHE A 199 4.04 19.19 2.90
CA PHE A 199 3.33 17.91 2.74
C PHE A 199 4.18 16.73 3.23
N GLN A 200 5.49 16.72 2.96
CA GLN A 200 6.40 15.70 3.50
C GLN A 200 6.38 15.71 5.04
N GLN A 201 6.47 16.88 5.66
CA GLN A 201 6.40 17.02 7.13
C GLN A 201 5.06 16.55 7.68
N ALA A 202 3.95 16.91 7.04
CA ALA A 202 2.62 16.47 7.45
C ALA A 202 2.45 14.95 7.36
N VAL A 203 2.94 14.31 6.30
CA VAL A 203 2.89 12.84 6.14
C VAL A 203 3.78 12.15 7.17
N ILE A 204 4.97 12.68 7.48
CA ILE A 204 5.84 12.16 8.56
C ILE A 204 5.13 12.27 9.91
N ALA A 205 4.52 13.42 10.21
CA ALA A 205 3.79 13.62 11.46
C ALA A 205 2.61 12.63 11.58
N ALA A 206 1.83 12.47 10.53
CA ALA A 206 0.73 11.49 10.48
C ALA A 206 1.23 10.05 10.71
N ALA A 207 2.32 9.65 10.07
CA ALA A 207 2.93 8.33 10.26
C ALA A 207 3.37 8.09 11.71
N ARG A 208 3.98 9.11 12.34
CA ARG A 208 4.39 9.05 13.76
C ARG A 208 3.18 8.94 14.68
N THR A 209 2.15 9.76 14.49
CA THR A 209 0.92 9.67 15.29
C THR A 209 0.30 8.27 15.24
N ILE A 210 0.19 7.67 14.05
CA ILE A 210 -0.31 6.30 13.91
C ILE A 210 0.61 5.30 14.64
N SER A 211 1.94 5.45 14.48
CA SER A 211 2.92 4.57 15.13
C SER A 211 2.82 4.60 16.65
N ASP A 212 2.72 5.80 17.22
CA ASP A 212 2.66 6.02 18.67
C ASP A 212 1.36 5.48 19.26
N GLU A 213 0.23 5.71 18.61
CA GLU A 213 -1.07 5.21 19.09
C GLU A 213 -1.17 3.68 19.02
N ILE A 214 -0.65 3.07 17.96
CA ILE A 214 -0.58 1.59 17.87
C ILE A 214 0.35 1.03 18.95
N ALA A 215 1.49 1.67 19.22
CA ALA A 215 2.44 1.23 20.24
C ALA A 215 1.89 1.33 21.67
N GLN A 216 0.97 2.25 21.91
CA GLN A 216 0.29 2.41 23.21
C GLN A 216 -0.90 1.45 23.40
N GLY A 217 -1.44 0.90 22.31
CA GLY A 217 -2.50 -0.11 22.37
C GLY A 217 -1.92 -1.51 22.60
N ASP A 218 -2.27 -2.17 23.71
CA ASP A 218 -1.76 -3.50 24.14
C ASP A 218 -2.08 -4.67 23.18
N THR A 219 -2.69 -4.43 22.02
CA THR A 219 -3.29 -5.49 21.18
C THR A 219 -2.76 -5.60 19.76
N TRP A 220 -1.59 -5.01 19.44
CA TRP A 220 -1.06 -5.17 18.09
C TRP A 220 -0.41 -6.55 17.92
N VAL A 221 -1.04 -7.42 17.10
CA VAL A 221 -0.47 -8.70 16.67
C VAL A 221 0.17 -8.49 15.30
N ALA A 222 1.48 -8.73 15.18
CA ALA A 222 2.17 -8.78 13.90
C ALA A 222 1.56 -9.92 13.05
N ARG A 223 1.02 -9.58 11.89
CA ARG A 223 0.52 -10.55 10.90
C ARG A 223 1.49 -10.71 9.76
#